data_2fc8677f18b3a2cb2113d769ea61deb6
#
_entry.id   2fc8677f18b3a2cb2113d769ea61deb6
#
_cell.length_a   1.000
_cell.length_b   1.000
_cell.length_c   1.000
_cell.angle_alpha   90.00
_cell.angle_beta   90.00
_cell.angle_gamma   90.00
#
_symmetry.space_group_name_H-M   'P 1'
#
loop_
_entity.id
_entity.type
_entity.pdbx_description
1 polymer ?
#
loop_
_entity_poly.entity_id
_entity_poly.type
_entity_poly.pdbx_seq_one_letter_code
_entity_poly.pdbx_strand_id
1 'polypeptide(L)'
;LGVPVEINIENSIAAAAATLLTGDVTPDDLRTAIASFMGPKRRFEFHLREKGEHGRVIIDDYAHHPDELRASISSVKALYPDRRLTVAFQPHLYTRTRDFAPQFAEALSLADEVVLLDIYPAREEPIPGVTSKIIFDKISCKEKHLISKQLLTKTIKNINFDILLTVGAGDINTFIPEIIESIK
;
A
#
# COMPACT_ATOMS: atom_id res chain seq x y z
N LEU A 1 -12.07 -15.34 -2.25
CA LEU A 1 -11.63 -14.03 -1.77
C LEU A 1 -10.56 -13.50 -2.73
N GLY A 2 -10.83 -12.36 -3.38
CA GLY A 2 -9.93 -11.80 -4.41
C GLY A 2 -8.58 -11.30 -3.85
N VAL A 3 -8.50 -11.05 -2.54
CA VAL A 3 -7.30 -10.54 -1.85
C VAL A 3 -7.08 -11.33 -0.57
N PRO A 4 -6.34 -12.47 -0.62
CA PRO A 4 -6.15 -13.39 0.51
C PRO A 4 -5.00 -12.94 1.42
N VAL A 5 -5.01 -11.70 1.90
CA VAL A 5 -4.10 -11.24 2.97
C VAL A 5 -4.76 -11.47 4.32
N GLU A 6 -3.94 -11.72 5.36
CA GLU A 6 -4.39 -12.15 6.68
C GLU A 6 -5.52 -11.27 7.25
N ILE A 7 -5.35 -9.95 7.25
CA ILE A 7 -6.37 -9.02 7.75
C ILE A 7 -7.70 -9.10 6.98
N ASN A 8 -7.65 -9.36 5.67
CA ASN A 8 -8.87 -9.51 4.86
C ASN A 8 -9.56 -10.85 5.12
N ILE A 9 -8.80 -11.88 5.44
CA ILE A 9 -9.34 -13.19 5.84
C ILE A 9 -10.07 -13.04 7.18
N GLU A 10 -9.43 -12.43 8.18
CA GLU A 10 -10.04 -12.17 9.50
C GLU A 10 -11.32 -11.32 9.38
N ASN A 11 -11.27 -10.22 8.63
CA ASN A 11 -12.44 -9.38 8.36
C ASN A 11 -13.56 -10.15 7.66
N SER A 12 -13.22 -11.04 6.73
CA SER A 12 -14.20 -11.88 6.02
C SER A 12 -14.85 -12.90 6.95
N ILE A 13 -14.11 -13.48 7.88
CA ILE A 13 -14.63 -14.39 8.90
C ILE A 13 -15.58 -13.64 9.83
N ALA A 14 -15.20 -12.47 10.30
CA ALA A 14 -16.05 -11.64 11.18
C ALA A 14 -17.34 -11.22 10.46
N ALA A 15 -17.25 -10.76 9.21
CA ALA A 15 -18.41 -10.41 8.40
C ALA A 15 -19.33 -11.61 8.15
N ALA A 16 -18.77 -12.77 7.80
CA ALA A 16 -19.52 -14.00 7.59
C ALA A 16 -20.26 -14.44 8.86
N ALA A 17 -19.59 -14.42 10.02
CA ALA A 17 -20.21 -14.76 11.30
C ALA A 17 -21.36 -13.80 11.64
N ALA A 18 -21.15 -12.49 11.50
CA ALA A 18 -22.18 -11.49 11.73
C ALA A 18 -23.40 -11.70 10.81
N THR A 19 -23.16 -11.96 9.51
CA THR A 19 -24.24 -12.16 8.53
C THR A 19 -25.02 -13.45 8.80
N LEU A 20 -24.38 -14.55 9.17
CA LEU A 20 -25.05 -15.81 9.52
C LEU A 20 -25.94 -15.66 10.75
N LEU A 21 -25.55 -14.81 11.71
CA LEU A 21 -26.35 -14.55 12.92
C LEU A 21 -27.67 -13.82 12.63
N THR A 22 -27.82 -13.16 11.48
CA THR A 22 -29.11 -12.56 11.08
C THR A 22 -30.16 -13.62 10.72
N GLY A 23 -29.71 -14.81 10.31
CA GLY A 23 -30.58 -15.91 9.87
C GLY A 23 -31.13 -15.77 8.45
N ASP A 24 -30.83 -14.68 7.74
CA ASP A 24 -31.35 -14.36 6.41
C ASP A 24 -30.49 -14.93 5.27
N VAL A 25 -29.30 -15.45 5.59
CA VAL A 25 -28.28 -15.87 4.61
C VAL A 25 -27.80 -17.29 4.91
N THR A 26 -27.67 -18.09 3.88
CA THR A 26 -27.15 -19.46 3.99
C THR A 26 -25.60 -19.50 3.84
N PRO A 27 -24.96 -20.58 4.32
CA PRO A 27 -23.52 -20.78 4.07
C PRO A 27 -23.14 -20.81 2.58
N ASP A 28 -24.02 -21.24 1.69
CA ASP A 28 -23.77 -21.29 0.25
C ASP A 28 -23.86 -19.90 -0.39
N ASP A 29 -24.76 -19.05 0.07
CA ASP A 29 -24.82 -17.64 -0.31
C ASP A 29 -23.52 -16.94 0.07
N LEU A 30 -22.99 -17.19 1.27
CA LEU A 30 -21.72 -16.63 1.73
C LEU A 30 -20.54 -17.11 0.90
N ARG A 31 -20.47 -18.40 0.57
CA ARG A 31 -19.40 -18.92 -0.31
C ARG A 31 -19.40 -18.22 -1.66
N THR A 32 -20.59 -18.04 -2.23
CA THR A 32 -20.77 -17.35 -3.52
C THR A 32 -20.34 -15.90 -3.42
N ALA A 33 -20.80 -15.18 -2.39
CA ALA A 33 -20.45 -13.77 -2.15
C ALA A 33 -18.94 -13.58 -1.95
N ILE A 34 -18.32 -14.39 -1.08
CA ILE A 34 -16.87 -14.31 -0.81
C ILE A 34 -16.04 -14.65 -2.06
N ALA A 35 -16.48 -15.62 -2.86
CA ALA A 35 -15.79 -16.01 -4.10
C ALA A 35 -15.77 -14.86 -5.13
N SER A 36 -16.85 -14.10 -5.24
CA SER A 36 -16.99 -12.97 -6.16
C SER A 36 -16.49 -11.63 -5.61
N PHE A 37 -16.22 -11.56 -4.29
CA PHE A 37 -15.83 -10.31 -3.63
C PHE A 37 -14.40 -9.91 -4.00
N MET A 38 -14.26 -8.78 -4.67
CA MET A 38 -12.97 -8.24 -5.15
C MET A 38 -12.23 -7.38 -4.11
N GLY A 39 -12.80 -7.21 -2.92
CA GLY A 39 -12.26 -6.32 -1.89
C GLY A 39 -12.77 -4.87 -2.00
N PRO A 40 -12.64 -4.07 -0.94
CA PRO A 40 -12.91 -2.64 -1.00
C PRO A 40 -11.78 -1.91 -1.73
N LYS A 41 -12.11 -0.77 -2.34
CA LYS A 41 -11.11 0.09 -2.97
C LYS A 41 -10.04 0.51 -1.96
N ARG A 42 -8.80 0.58 -2.44
CA ARG A 42 -7.64 0.99 -1.65
C ARG A 42 -7.39 0.13 -0.39
N ARG A 43 -7.79 -1.14 -0.40
CA ARG A 43 -7.49 -2.11 0.65
C ARG A 43 -6.80 -3.31 0.02
N PHE A 44 -5.49 -3.19 -0.22
CA PHE A 44 -4.69 -4.16 -0.97
C PHE A 44 -5.29 -4.41 -2.36
N GLU A 45 -5.68 -3.33 -3.04
CA GLU A 45 -6.35 -3.36 -4.35
C GLU A 45 -5.34 -3.60 -5.46
N PHE A 46 -5.58 -4.61 -6.30
CA PHE A 46 -4.75 -4.87 -7.47
C PHE A 46 -5.21 -4.03 -8.66
N HIS A 47 -4.34 -3.16 -9.16
CA HIS A 47 -4.58 -2.32 -10.34
C HIS A 47 -3.95 -2.89 -11.61
N LEU A 48 -2.85 -3.64 -11.48
CA LEU A 48 -2.19 -4.32 -12.59
C LEU A 48 -1.70 -5.69 -12.13
N ARG A 49 -1.94 -6.72 -12.95
CA ARG A 49 -1.34 -8.05 -12.87
C ARG A 49 -1.02 -8.51 -14.28
N GLU A 50 0.19 -8.30 -14.72
CA GLU A 50 0.66 -8.83 -16.01
C GLU A 50 0.82 -10.35 -15.91
N LYS A 51 0.59 -11.03 -17.04
CA LYS A 51 0.75 -12.49 -17.11
C LYS A 51 2.23 -12.87 -17.19
N GLY A 52 2.55 -14.06 -16.66
CA GLY A 52 3.90 -14.61 -16.67
C GLY A 52 4.65 -14.43 -15.34
N GLU A 53 5.73 -15.18 -15.20
CA GLU A 53 6.52 -15.25 -13.96
C GLU A 53 7.13 -13.90 -13.56
N HIS A 54 7.49 -13.09 -14.56
CA HIS A 54 8.08 -11.76 -14.37
C HIS A 54 7.09 -10.61 -14.68
N GLY A 55 5.81 -10.92 -14.80
CA GLY A 55 4.78 -9.90 -15.06
C GLY A 55 4.68 -8.90 -13.91
N ARG A 56 4.64 -7.60 -14.22
CA ARG A 56 4.58 -6.54 -13.20
C ARG A 56 3.25 -6.57 -12.47
N VAL A 57 3.32 -6.19 -11.19
CA VAL A 57 2.14 -6.11 -10.31
C VAL A 57 2.09 -4.71 -9.70
N ILE A 58 0.91 -4.08 -9.68
CA ILE A 58 0.67 -2.81 -8.98
C ILE A 58 -0.47 -3.02 -8.00
N ILE A 59 -0.20 -2.70 -6.73
CA ILE A 59 -1.13 -2.81 -5.60
C ILE A 59 -1.27 -1.43 -4.96
N ASP A 60 -2.49 -1.03 -4.56
CA ASP A 60 -2.75 0.16 -3.75
C ASP A 60 -3.33 -0.22 -2.39
N ASP A 61 -2.83 0.42 -1.35
CA ASP A 61 -3.35 0.25 0.01
C ASP A 61 -3.51 1.60 0.73
N TYR A 62 -4.55 1.72 1.49
CA TYR A 62 -4.85 2.91 2.30
C TYR A 62 -4.00 2.99 3.58
N ALA A 63 -3.17 2.01 3.86
CA ALA A 63 -2.33 1.93 5.05
C ALA A 63 -1.60 3.26 5.31
N HIS A 64 -1.78 3.81 6.52
CA HIS A 64 -1.27 5.11 6.89
C HIS A 64 -0.80 5.19 8.35
N HIS A 65 -0.85 4.06 9.06
CA HIS A 65 -0.21 3.83 10.37
C HIS A 65 0.98 2.88 10.19
N PRO A 66 2.05 2.96 10.99
CA PRO A 66 3.21 2.09 10.85
C PRO A 66 2.89 0.59 10.84
N ASP A 67 1.97 0.14 11.69
CA ASP A 67 1.58 -1.26 11.77
C ASP A 67 0.84 -1.73 10.51
N GLU A 68 -0.07 -0.87 9.99
CA GLU A 68 -0.75 -1.13 8.71
C GLU A 68 0.25 -1.21 7.56
N LEU A 69 1.20 -0.27 7.51
CA LEU A 69 2.24 -0.24 6.49
C LEU A 69 3.12 -1.50 6.54
N ARG A 70 3.54 -1.89 7.75
CA ARG A 70 4.29 -3.14 7.98
C ARG A 70 3.49 -4.35 7.51
N ALA A 71 2.21 -4.43 7.86
CA ALA A 71 1.33 -5.54 7.47
C ALA A 71 1.18 -5.62 5.94
N SER A 72 0.94 -4.49 5.26
CA SER A 72 0.85 -4.43 3.80
C SER A 72 2.14 -4.90 3.13
N ILE A 73 3.31 -4.37 3.55
CA ILE A 73 4.61 -4.73 2.98
C ILE A 73 4.89 -6.22 3.20
N SER A 74 4.68 -6.72 4.43
CA SER A 74 4.89 -8.13 4.76
C SER A 74 3.97 -9.06 3.97
N SER A 75 2.72 -8.66 3.75
CA SER A 75 1.77 -9.40 2.93
C SER A 75 2.21 -9.52 1.47
N VAL A 76 2.73 -8.43 0.89
CA VAL A 76 3.28 -8.46 -0.47
C VAL A 76 4.48 -9.39 -0.54
N LYS A 77 5.41 -9.30 0.41
CA LYS A 77 6.60 -10.17 0.44
C LYS A 77 6.25 -11.65 0.65
N ALA A 78 5.20 -11.93 1.42
CA ALA A 78 4.71 -13.31 1.59
C ALA A 78 4.06 -13.88 0.32
N LEU A 79 3.33 -13.02 -0.45
CA LEU A 79 2.70 -13.42 -1.71
C LEU A 79 3.71 -13.57 -2.86
N TYR A 80 4.83 -12.84 -2.79
CA TYR A 80 5.83 -12.75 -3.85
C TYR A 80 7.25 -12.76 -3.26
N PRO A 81 7.70 -13.86 -2.63
CA PRO A 81 8.91 -13.88 -1.80
C PRO A 81 10.20 -13.56 -2.57
N ASP A 82 10.28 -13.92 -3.85
CA ASP A 82 11.50 -13.78 -4.67
C ASP A 82 11.45 -12.58 -5.63
N ARG A 83 10.46 -11.69 -5.44
CA ARG A 83 10.26 -10.56 -6.35
C ARG A 83 10.60 -9.23 -5.69
N ARG A 84 11.23 -8.35 -6.47
CA ARG A 84 11.63 -7.00 -6.02
C ARG A 84 10.41 -6.14 -5.73
N LEU A 85 10.31 -5.66 -4.50
CA LEU A 85 9.25 -4.80 -4.02
C LEU A 85 9.71 -3.35 -3.94
N THR A 86 9.11 -2.49 -4.77
CA THR A 86 9.20 -1.03 -4.65
C THR A 86 7.96 -0.52 -3.92
N VAL A 87 8.17 0.25 -2.85
CA VAL A 87 7.09 0.88 -2.07
C VAL A 87 7.09 2.39 -2.31
N ALA A 88 5.99 2.91 -2.87
CA ALA A 88 5.75 4.35 -2.97
C ALA A 88 4.83 4.78 -1.81
N PHE A 89 5.36 5.55 -0.86
CA PHE A 89 4.63 5.95 0.35
C PHE A 89 4.42 7.46 0.42
N GLN A 90 3.16 7.86 0.64
CA GLN A 90 2.79 9.23 0.93
C GLN A 90 2.39 9.35 2.41
N PRO A 91 3.24 9.94 3.27
CA PRO A 91 2.88 10.18 4.67
C PRO A 91 1.64 11.06 4.76
N HIS A 92 0.77 10.79 5.72
CA HIS A 92 -0.49 11.52 5.93
C HIS A 92 -0.49 12.17 7.31
N LEU A 93 -0.67 13.50 7.36
CA LEU A 93 -0.62 14.38 8.54
C LEU A 93 0.80 14.65 9.05
N TYR A 94 1.06 15.92 9.38
CA TYR A 94 2.34 16.32 9.98
C TYR A 94 2.53 15.76 11.38
N THR A 95 1.47 15.78 12.21
CA THR A 95 1.51 15.24 13.57
C THR A 95 1.87 13.76 13.56
N ARG A 96 1.20 12.95 12.75
CA ARG A 96 1.49 11.52 12.65
C ARG A 96 2.90 11.25 12.12
N THR A 97 3.33 12.01 11.12
CA THR A 97 4.70 11.89 10.56
C THR A 97 5.75 12.18 11.63
N ARG A 98 5.57 13.24 12.43
CA ARG A 98 6.46 13.56 13.54
C ARG A 98 6.51 12.47 14.60
N ASP A 99 5.34 11.99 15.03
CA ASP A 99 5.22 11.09 16.18
C ASP A 99 5.68 9.66 15.87
N PHE A 100 5.56 9.24 14.61
CA PHE A 100 5.86 7.86 14.18
C PHE A 100 6.99 7.75 13.15
N ALA A 101 7.81 8.78 12.95
CA ALA A 101 8.86 8.75 11.94
C ALA A 101 9.81 7.53 12.04
N PRO A 102 10.28 7.11 13.24
CA PRO A 102 11.11 5.92 13.37
C PRO A 102 10.38 4.63 12.95
N GLN A 103 9.13 4.45 13.37
CA GLN A 103 8.33 3.27 13.10
C GLN A 103 7.97 3.16 11.60
N PHE A 104 7.67 4.31 10.95
CA PHE A 104 7.50 4.36 9.50
C PHE A 104 8.76 3.94 8.77
N ALA A 105 9.92 4.46 9.19
CA ALA A 105 11.19 4.11 8.56
C ALA A 105 11.52 2.62 8.72
N GLU A 106 11.25 2.05 9.89
CA GLU A 106 11.43 0.61 10.15
C GLU A 106 10.53 -0.24 9.25
N ALA A 107 9.25 0.11 9.12
CA ALA A 107 8.33 -0.60 8.24
C ALA A 107 8.75 -0.49 6.76
N LEU A 108 9.10 0.71 6.29
CA LEU A 108 9.57 0.93 4.93
C LEU A 108 10.89 0.21 4.61
N SER A 109 11.75 0.03 5.60
CA SER A 109 13.03 -0.67 5.44
C SER A 109 12.90 -2.17 5.13
N LEU A 110 11.69 -2.72 5.21
CA LEU A 110 11.37 -4.08 4.74
C LEU A 110 11.29 -4.18 3.21
N ALA A 111 11.10 -3.08 2.51
CA ALA A 111 11.07 -3.03 1.05
C ALA A 111 12.49 -3.10 0.45
N ASP A 112 12.58 -3.50 -0.83
CA ASP A 112 13.83 -3.51 -1.56
C ASP A 112 14.18 -2.10 -2.06
N GLU A 113 13.15 -1.31 -2.37
CA GLU A 113 13.27 0.09 -2.79
C GLU A 113 12.11 0.93 -2.25
N VAL A 114 12.38 2.19 -1.88
CA VAL A 114 11.39 3.12 -1.35
C VAL A 114 11.36 4.42 -2.14
N VAL A 115 10.17 4.83 -2.56
CA VAL A 115 9.89 6.16 -3.09
C VAL A 115 9.02 6.90 -2.09
N LEU A 116 9.62 7.82 -1.33
CA LEU A 116 8.94 8.59 -0.30
C LEU A 116 8.51 9.95 -0.85
N LEU A 117 7.22 10.26 -0.70
CA LEU A 117 6.62 11.51 -1.15
C LEU A 117 6.56 12.57 -0.04
N ASP A 118 6.25 13.81 -0.43
CA ASP A 118 5.90 14.86 0.52
C ASP A 118 4.68 14.46 1.35
N ILE A 119 4.60 15.01 2.57
CA ILE A 119 3.47 14.78 3.47
C ILE A 119 2.19 15.32 2.83
N TYR A 120 1.13 14.50 2.83
CA TYR A 120 -0.21 14.96 2.54
C TYR A 120 -0.80 15.60 3.80
N PRO A 121 -1.01 16.93 3.81
CA PRO A 121 -1.36 17.66 5.02
C PRO A 121 -2.81 17.40 5.49
N ALA A 122 -3.71 16.99 4.57
CA ALA A 122 -5.15 16.96 4.78
C ALA A 122 -5.66 18.32 5.26
N ARG A 123 -5.95 18.45 6.57
CA ARG A 123 -6.42 19.68 7.22
C ARG A 123 -5.46 20.25 8.25
N GLU A 124 -4.24 19.71 8.32
CA GLU A 124 -3.22 20.23 9.23
C GLU A 124 -2.38 21.33 8.58
N GLU A 125 -1.99 22.32 9.37
CA GLU A 125 -0.99 23.30 8.99
C GLU A 125 0.42 22.70 9.10
N PRO A 126 1.36 23.14 8.26
CA PRO A 126 2.73 22.67 8.32
C PRO A 126 3.37 22.91 9.69
N ILE A 127 4.02 21.89 10.23
CA ILE A 127 4.77 21.99 11.49
C ILE A 127 6.25 22.30 11.17
N PRO A 128 6.85 23.36 11.69
CA PRO A 128 8.24 23.69 11.45
C PRO A 128 9.18 22.51 11.73
N GLY A 129 10.05 22.17 10.77
CA GLY A 129 11.00 21.06 10.88
C GLY A 129 10.41 19.66 10.59
N VAL A 130 9.11 19.54 10.36
CA VAL A 130 8.45 18.25 10.05
C VAL A 130 8.23 18.13 8.55
N THR A 131 9.04 17.31 7.92
CA THR A 131 8.91 16.93 6.50
C THR A 131 9.11 15.43 6.36
N SER A 132 8.82 14.85 5.20
CA SER A 132 9.09 13.43 4.94
C SER A 132 10.56 13.05 5.11
N LYS A 133 11.47 14.04 5.09
CA LYS A 133 12.90 13.82 5.32
C LYS A 133 13.20 13.18 6.67
N ILE A 134 12.42 13.44 7.72
CA ILE A 134 12.63 12.85 9.06
C ILE A 134 12.38 11.32 9.08
N ILE A 135 11.56 10.81 8.13
CA ILE A 135 11.41 9.37 7.88
C ILE A 135 12.55 8.90 6.97
N PHE A 136 12.78 9.61 5.87
CA PHE A 136 13.76 9.25 4.84
C PHE A 136 15.16 9.00 5.39
N ASP A 137 15.64 9.85 6.28
CA ASP A 137 16.97 9.76 6.87
C ASP A 137 17.16 8.48 7.71
N LYS A 138 16.07 7.87 8.19
CA LYS A 138 16.07 6.68 9.04
C LYS A 138 15.81 5.37 8.27
N ILE A 139 15.39 5.45 7.00
CA ILE A 139 15.18 4.26 6.16
C ILE A 139 16.52 3.61 5.86
N SER A 140 16.64 2.30 6.07
CA SER A 140 17.88 1.53 5.90
C SER A 140 17.95 0.72 4.60
N CYS A 141 16.89 0.68 3.76
CA CYS A 141 16.98 0.02 2.45
C CYS A 141 18.00 0.71 1.55
N LYS A 142 18.60 -0.05 0.61
CA LYS A 142 19.72 0.44 -0.22
C LYS A 142 19.26 1.50 -1.22
N GLU A 143 18.09 1.32 -1.80
CA GLU A 143 17.56 2.19 -2.84
C GLU A 143 16.37 2.97 -2.29
N LYS A 144 16.52 4.29 -2.17
CA LYS A 144 15.48 5.17 -1.66
C LYS A 144 15.52 6.54 -2.31
N HIS A 145 14.34 7.07 -2.59
CA HIS A 145 14.12 8.34 -3.26
C HIS A 145 13.20 9.20 -2.40
N LEU A 146 13.54 10.47 -2.24
CA LEU A 146 12.67 11.48 -1.64
C LEU A 146 12.30 12.46 -2.74
N ILE A 147 11.02 12.50 -3.11
CA ILE A 147 10.54 13.27 -4.27
C ILE A 147 9.24 13.99 -3.96
N SER A 148 8.96 15.05 -4.72
CA SER A 148 7.62 15.62 -4.76
C SER A 148 6.66 14.70 -5.53
N LYS A 149 5.37 14.73 -5.19
CA LYS A 149 4.36 13.87 -5.82
C LYS A 149 4.26 14.04 -7.33
N GLN A 150 4.56 15.23 -7.87
CA GLN A 150 4.54 15.51 -9.30
C GLN A 150 5.60 14.71 -10.08
N LEU A 151 6.63 14.24 -9.40
CA LEU A 151 7.69 13.43 -10.01
C LEU A 151 7.42 11.92 -9.91
N LEU A 152 6.33 11.50 -9.25
CA LEU A 152 6.06 10.08 -8.97
C LEU A 152 6.04 9.24 -10.24
N THR A 153 5.18 9.57 -11.21
CA THR A 153 5.06 8.79 -12.46
C THR A 153 6.39 8.70 -13.20
N LYS A 154 7.11 9.84 -13.31
CA LYS A 154 8.42 9.87 -13.97
C LYS A 154 9.46 9.00 -13.24
N THR A 155 9.45 9.04 -11.91
CA THR A 155 10.38 8.25 -11.09
C THR A 155 10.07 6.77 -11.24
N ILE A 156 8.82 6.35 -11.09
CA ILE A 156 8.40 4.94 -11.22
C ILE A 156 8.70 4.39 -12.61
N LYS A 157 8.49 5.17 -13.67
CA LYS A 157 8.83 4.78 -15.05
C LYS A 157 10.32 4.41 -15.21
N ASN A 158 11.20 5.07 -14.47
CA ASN A 158 12.65 4.83 -14.54
C ASN A 158 13.13 3.74 -13.57
N ILE A 159 12.28 3.28 -12.69
CA ILE A 159 12.57 2.18 -11.75
C ILE A 159 12.19 0.86 -12.42
N ASN A 160 13.11 -0.10 -12.39
CA ASN A 160 12.82 -1.47 -12.80
C ASN A 160 12.24 -2.23 -11.60
N PHE A 161 10.91 -2.23 -11.46
CA PHE A 161 10.21 -2.93 -10.38
C PHE A 161 9.52 -4.20 -10.90
N ASP A 162 9.43 -5.22 -10.05
CA ASP A 162 8.54 -6.36 -10.27
C ASP A 162 7.18 -6.07 -9.65
N ILE A 163 7.18 -5.51 -8.44
CA ILE A 163 5.98 -5.17 -7.70
C ILE A 163 6.08 -3.72 -7.22
N LEU A 164 5.07 -2.93 -7.53
CA LEU A 164 4.86 -1.60 -6.97
C LEU A 164 3.70 -1.65 -5.98
N LEU A 165 3.98 -1.27 -4.73
CA LEU A 165 2.97 -1.03 -3.70
C LEU A 165 2.86 0.48 -3.46
N THR A 166 1.72 1.08 -3.83
CA THR A 166 1.40 2.47 -3.47
C THR A 166 0.65 2.48 -2.14
N VAL A 167 1.08 3.32 -1.20
CA VAL A 167 0.56 3.32 0.18
C VAL A 167 0.33 4.72 0.70
N GLY A 168 -0.79 4.92 1.39
CA GLY A 168 -1.10 6.16 2.08
C GLY A 168 -2.56 6.60 1.98
N ALA A 169 -3.02 7.39 2.94
CA ALA A 169 -4.40 7.91 3.00
C ALA A 169 -4.60 9.22 2.24
N GLY A 170 -3.55 9.71 1.56
CA GLY A 170 -3.61 10.90 0.70
C GLY A 170 -4.11 10.60 -0.71
N ASP A 171 -3.60 11.35 -1.68
CA ASP A 171 -4.00 11.31 -3.08
C ASP A 171 -3.06 10.49 -3.99
N ILE A 172 -2.14 9.71 -3.42
CA ILE A 172 -1.15 8.91 -4.18
C ILE A 172 -1.82 7.97 -5.20
N ASN A 173 -2.96 7.40 -4.86
CA ASN A 173 -3.70 6.47 -5.72
C ASN A 173 -4.16 7.12 -7.05
N THR A 174 -4.30 8.45 -7.09
CA THR A 174 -4.73 9.16 -8.31
C THR A 174 -3.69 9.10 -9.43
N PHE A 175 -2.43 8.78 -9.11
CA PHE A 175 -1.33 8.64 -10.07
C PHE A 175 -1.27 7.24 -10.71
N ILE A 176 -1.96 6.24 -10.16
CA ILE A 176 -1.87 4.85 -10.64
C ILE A 176 -2.24 4.70 -12.12
N PRO A 177 -3.33 5.30 -12.64
CA PRO A 177 -3.65 5.20 -14.06
C PRO A 177 -2.54 5.74 -14.97
N GLU A 178 -1.94 6.89 -14.60
CA GLU A 178 -0.83 7.49 -15.35
C GLU A 178 0.44 6.62 -15.27
N ILE A 179 0.73 6.05 -14.11
CA ILE A 179 1.85 5.09 -13.93
C ILE A 179 1.66 3.90 -14.86
N ILE A 180 0.48 3.26 -14.84
CA ILE A 180 0.20 2.10 -15.70
C ILE A 180 0.37 2.46 -17.18
N GLU A 181 -0.11 3.62 -17.63
CA GLU A 181 0.05 4.04 -19.01
C GLU A 181 1.51 4.31 -19.38
N SER A 182 2.29 4.87 -18.45
CA SER A 182 3.70 5.22 -18.68
C SER A 182 4.64 4.03 -18.82
N ILE A 183 4.23 2.86 -18.33
CA ILE A 183 5.05 1.64 -18.31
C ILE A 183 4.63 0.61 -19.37
N LYS A 184 3.56 0.88 -20.12
CA LYS A 184 3.20 0.08 -21.30
C LYS A 184 4.19 0.31 -22.45
#